data_3d764efae44ac839d0f9349f047f60dd
#
_entry.id   3d764efae44ac839d0f9349f047f60dd
#
_cell.length_a   1.000
_cell.length_b   1.000
_cell.length_c   1.000
_cell.angle_alpha   90.00
_cell.angle_beta   90.00
_cell.angle_gamma   90.00
#
_symmetry.space_group_name_H-M   'P 1'
#
loop_
_entity.id
_entity.type
_entity.pdbx_description
1 polymer ?
#
loop_
_entity_poly.entity_id
_entity_poly.type
_entity_poly.pdbx_seq_one_letter_code
_entity_poly.pdbx_strand_id
1 'polypeptide(L)'
;MKNIVVIFLVLFSFSIVGHAQVDRRSEFVFEGSIPEHKVAFLKQNYNWKEGTKLIITFKTFLSTCPRNQYRVIDNDWNDEFYRKLALKNVTNIYISLEDNLLRKLTKSRKDFYEDKDDFFTKTFNLKSGRHCYALMMINEKGSFMLRVGEYTEADIFDFSKILEGEQP
;
A
#
# COMPACT_ATOMS: atom_id res chain seq x y z
N MET A 1 42.44 -44.77 1.97
CA MET A 1 42.25 -43.48 1.28
C MET A 1 40.96 -43.37 0.46
N LYS A 2 40.27 -44.45 0.05
CA LYS A 2 39.00 -44.39 -0.70
C LYS A 2 37.79 -43.87 0.14
N ASN A 3 37.78 -44.07 1.44
CA ASN A 3 36.65 -43.71 2.29
C ASN A 3 36.56 -42.21 2.68
N ILE A 4 37.67 -41.50 2.58
CA ILE A 4 37.70 -40.06 2.92
C ILE A 4 37.08 -39.21 1.81
N VAL A 5 37.24 -39.65 0.55
CA VAL A 5 36.69 -38.91 -0.61
C VAL A 5 35.17 -38.98 -0.65
N VAL A 6 34.56 -40.06 -0.18
CA VAL A 6 33.11 -40.24 -0.17
C VAL A 6 32.46 -39.34 0.90
N ILE A 7 33.12 -39.17 2.07
CA ILE A 7 32.62 -38.32 3.13
C ILE A 7 32.64 -36.82 2.72
N PHE A 8 33.67 -36.40 1.97
CA PHE A 8 33.75 -35.02 1.47
C PHE A 8 32.66 -34.71 0.42
N LEU A 9 32.33 -35.68 -0.44
CA LEU A 9 31.25 -35.54 -1.43
C LEU A 9 29.86 -35.44 -0.80
N VAL A 10 29.61 -36.16 0.31
CA VAL A 10 28.33 -36.12 1.02
C VAL A 10 28.18 -34.80 1.81
N LEU A 11 29.25 -34.25 2.37
CA LEU A 11 29.22 -32.98 3.07
C LEU A 11 29.05 -31.78 2.12
N PHE A 12 29.49 -31.86 0.88
CA PHE A 12 29.32 -30.79 -0.10
C PHE A 12 27.90 -30.76 -0.70
N SER A 13 27.17 -31.87 -0.67
CA SER A 13 25.79 -31.94 -1.18
C SER A 13 24.76 -31.31 -0.27
N PHE A 14 25.09 -31.08 1.00
CA PHE A 14 24.19 -30.43 1.98
C PHE A 14 24.27 -28.90 2.01
N SER A 15 25.23 -28.30 1.31
CA SER A 15 25.47 -26.85 1.34
C SER A 15 24.69 -26.05 0.29
N ILE A 16 23.88 -26.67 -0.55
CA ILE A 16 23.13 -25.99 -1.63
C ILE A 16 21.62 -26.13 -1.46
N VAL A 17 21.15 -26.21 -0.21
CA VAL A 17 19.77 -25.82 0.05
C VAL A 17 19.82 -24.32 0.40
N GLY A 18 20.17 -23.52 -0.59
CA GLY A 18 19.85 -22.12 -0.57
C GLY A 18 18.34 -22.03 -0.44
N HIS A 19 17.87 -21.65 0.73
CA HIS A 19 16.50 -21.20 0.90
C HIS A 19 16.35 -19.97 0.01
N ALA A 20 15.94 -20.17 -1.24
CA ALA A 20 15.32 -19.12 -2.01
C ALA A 20 14.06 -18.76 -1.22
N GLN A 21 14.21 -17.86 -0.27
CA GLN A 21 13.11 -17.19 0.35
C GLN A 21 12.48 -16.37 -0.78
N VAL A 22 11.51 -16.99 -1.47
CA VAL A 22 10.68 -16.27 -2.44
C VAL A 22 10.06 -15.13 -1.62
N ASP A 23 10.55 -13.94 -1.88
CA ASP A 23 9.98 -12.75 -1.26
C ASP A 23 8.57 -12.56 -1.83
N ARG A 24 7.60 -13.21 -1.19
CA ARG A 24 6.18 -13.10 -1.55
C ARG A 24 5.66 -11.66 -1.44
N ARG A 25 6.47 -10.73 -0.92
CA ARG A 25 6.13 -9.32 -0.84
C ARG A 25 6.09 -8.65 -2.21
N SER A 26 6.91 -9.11 -3.16
CA SER A 26 7.01 -8.50 -4.50
C SER A 26 5.80 -8.78 -5.39
N GLU A 27 5.06 -9.87 -5.18
CA GLU A 27 3.95 -10.27 -6.06
C GLU A 27 2.76 -9.28 -6.08
N PHE A 28 2.64 -8.40 -5.07
CA PHE A 28 1.52 -7.48 -4.91
C PHE A 28 1.94 -6.01 -4.88
N VAL A 29 3.18 -5.72 -5.25
CA VAL A 29 3.70 -4.35 -5.33
C VAL A 29 3.85 -3.96 -6.79
N PHE A 30 3.28 -2.80 -7.13
CA PHE A 30 3.32 -2.21 -8.47
C PHE A 30 3.93 -0.82 -8.38
N GLU A 31 4.77 -0.49 -9.34
CA GLU A 31 5.33 0.85 -9.51
C GLU A 31 4.98 1.40 -10.89
N GLY A 32 4.97 2.71 -11.01
CA GLY A 32 4.69 3.35 -12.28
C GLY A 32 4.56 4.86 -12.17
N SER A 33 3.99 5.44 -13.21
CA SER A 33 3.67 6.86 -13.23
C SER A 33 2.32 7.13 -13.87
N ILE A 34 1.65 8.18 -13.39
CA ILE A 34 0.43 8.71 -14.01
C ILE A 34 0.73 10.06 -14.65
N PRO A 35 0.04 10.41 -15.75
CA PRO A 35 0.24 11.68 -16.43
C PRO A 35 -0.23 12.87 -15.57
N GLU A 36 0.31 14.04 -15.86
CA GLU A 36 0.09 15.29 -15.11
C GLU A 36 -1.40 15.64 -14.90
N HIS A 37 -2.25 15.44 -15.93
CA HIS A 37 -3.68 15.71 -15.79
C HIS A 37 -4.37 14.83 -14.73
N LYS A 38 -3.87 13.61 -14.51
CA LYS A 38 -4.36 12.73 -13.43
C LYS A 38 -3.85 13.19 -12.07
N VAL A 39 -2.63 13.70 -11.98
CA VAL A 39 -2.11 14.33 -10.74
C VAL A 39 -2.95 15.55 -10.39
N ALA A 40 -3.26 16.42 -11.38
CA ALA A 40 -4.14 17.57 -11.20
C ALA A 40 -5.53 17.17 -10.70
N PHE A 41 -6.10 16.09 -11.26
CA PHE A 41 -7.38 15.53 -10.79
C PHE A 41 -7.31 15.13 -9.32
N LEU A 42 -6.24 14.43 -8.89
CA LEU A 42 -6.06 14.05 -7.50
C LEU A 42 -5.95 15.25 -6.58
N LYS A 43 -5.16 16.25 -6.94
CA LYS A 43 -5.01 17.50 -6.15
C LYS A 43 -6.36 18.21 -5.99
N GLN A 44 -7.14 18.31 -7.05
CA GLN A 44 -8.43 18.98 -7.04
C GLN A 44 -9.50 18.27 -6.18
N ASN A 45 -9.49 16.94 -6.17
CA ASN A 45 -10.60 16.17 -5.59
C ASN A 45 -10.33 15.60 -4.20
N TYR A 46 -9.07 15.49 -3.78
CA TYR A 46 -8.69 14.78 -2.55
C TYR A 46 -7.89 15.63 -1.57
N ASN A 47 -7.98 16.95 -1.66
CA ASN A 47 -7.30 17.90 -0.77
C ASN A 47 -5.79 17.59 -0.61
N TRP A 48 -5.16 17.16 -1.68
CA TRP A 48 -3.72 16.88 -1.69
C TRP A 48 -2.94 18.19 -1.56
N LYS A 49 -2.18 18.33 -0.47
CA LYS A 49 -1.40 19.53 -0.18
C LYS A 49 -0.18 19.61 -1.08
N GLU A 50 0.08 20.80 -1.59
CA GLU A 50 1.29 21.08 -2.38
C GLU A 50 2.56 20.80 -1.60
N GLY A 51 3.61 20.30 -2.27
CA GLY A 51 4.88 19.94 -1.67
C GLY A 51 4.84 18.66 -0.83
N THR A 52 3.73 17.89 -0.89
CA THR A 52 3.62 16.64 -0.14
C THR A 52 3.47 15.42 -1.05
N LYS A 53 3.85 14.25 -0.55
CA LYS A 53 3.43 12.96 -1.12
C LYS A 53 2.01 12.65 -0.66
N LEU A 54 1.20 12.06 -1.53
CA LEU A 54 -0.13 11.58 -1.18
C LEU A 54 -0.07 10.10 -0.80
N ILE A 55 -0.48 9.79 0.42
CA ILE A 55 -0.68 8.42 0.88
C ILE A 55 -2.17 8.13 0.82
N ILE A 56 -2.53 7.04 0.15
CA ILE A 56 -3.90 6.60 -0.04
C ILE A 56 -4.06 5.22 0.54
N THR A 57 -4.90 5.12 1.56
CA THR A 57 -5.32 3.83 2.12
C THR A 57 -6.66 3.46 1.55
N PHE A 58 -6.71 2.35 0.82
CA PHE A 58 -7.96 1.79 0.32
C PHE A 58 -8.54 0.79 1.31
N LYS A 59 -9.84 0.88 1.54
CA LYS A 59 -10.58 -0.06 2.36
C LYS A 59 -11.83 -0.53 1.65
N THR A 60 -12.06 -1.84 1.69
CA THR A 60 -13.32 -2.46 1.34
C THR A 60 -13.97 -3.01 2.60
N PHE A 61 -15.27 -2.81 2.72
CA PHE A 61 -16.04 -3.23 3.89
C PHE A 61 -16.79 -4.55 3.69
N LEU A 62 -16.28 -5.42 2.82
CA LEU A 62 -16.87 -6.73 2.61
C LEU A 62 -16.88 -7.55 3.90
N SER A 63 -17.95 -8.27 4.13
CA SER A 63 -18.10 -9.16 5.29
C SER A 63 -17.02 -10.24 5.39
N THR A 64 -16.38 -10.56 4.27
CA THR A 64 -15.29 -11.53 4.16
C THR A 64 -13.92 -10.97 4.53
N CYS A 65 -13.79 -9.64 4.68
CA CYS A 65 -12.52 -9.04 5.02
C CYS A 65 -12.19 -9.20 6.50
N PRO A 66 -10.98 -9.68 6.85
CA PRO A 66 -10.55 -9.74 8.24
C PRO A 66 -10.61 -8.34 8.86
N ARG A 67 -11.04 -8.24 10.11
CA ARG A 67 -11.14 -6.97 10.87
C ARG A 67 -12.17 -5.96 10.33
N ASN A 68 -13.12 -6.36 9.52
CA ASN A 68 -14.24 -5.51 9.08
C ASN A 68 -15.27 -5.23 10.18
N GLN A 69 -14.85 -5.29 11.44
CA GLN A 69 -15.71 -4.81 12.51
C GLN A 69 -15.81 -3.29 12.40
N TYR A 70 -17.03 -2.79 12.36
CA TYR A 70 -17.37 -1.35 12.25
C TYR A 70 -16.65 -0.44 13.28
N ARG A 71 -16.14 -1.03 14.36
CA ARG A 71 -15.34 -0.35 15.38
C ARG A 71 -13.96 0.11 14.91
N VAL A 72 -13.42 -0.46 13.83
CA VAL A 72 -12.08 -0.10 13.33
C VAL A 72 -12.07 1.23 12.56
N ILE A 73 -13.23 1.74 12.20
CA ILE A 73 -13.37 3.01 11.48
C ILE A 73 -13.35 4.19 12.43
N ASP A 74 -13.88 4.01 13.63
CA ASP A 74 -13.87 5.02 14.70
C ASP A 74 -12.52 5.10 15.44
N ASN A 75 -11.59 4.23 15.13
CA ASN A 75 -10.38 4.14 15.92
C ASN A 75 -9.28 5.05 15.41
N ASP A 76 -8.77 5.82 16.32
CA ASP A 76 -7.45 6.46 16.36
C ASP A 76 -6.29 5.57 15.91
N TRP A 77 -6.52 4.26 15.65
CA TRP A 77 -5.45 3.32 15.30
C TRP A 77 -4.71 3.71 14.02
N ASN A 78 -5.44 4.07 12.97
CA ASN A 78 -4.79 4.51 11.73
C ASN A 78 -4.08 5.84 11.93
N ASP A 79 -4.69 6.76 12.67
CA ASP A 79 -4.11 8.06 12.96
C ASP A 79 -2.89 7.91 13.86
N GLU A 80 -2.96 7.03 14.85
CA GLU A 80 -1.83 6.68 15.71
C GLU A 80 -0.73 5.98 14.92
N PHE A 81 -1.06 5.07 14.01
CA PHE A 81 -0.14 4.41 13.12
C PHE A 81 0.64 5.42 12.27
N TYR A 82 -0.05 6.30 11.53
CA TYR A 82 0.63 7.32 10.72
C TYR A 82 1.35 8.38 11.56
N ARG A 83 0.86 8.70 12.74
CA ARG A 83 1.54 9.58 13.69
C ARG A 83 2.85 8.97 14.21
N LYS A 84 2.87 7.66 14.50
CA LYS A 84 4.08 6.92 14.92
C LYS A 84 5.14 6.87 13.82
N LEU A 85 4.73 6.76 12.56
CA LEU A 85 5.64 6.79 11.43
C LEU A 85 6.36 8.12 11.28
N ALA A 86 5.84 9.19 11.87
CA ALA A 86 6.41 10.54 11.85
C ALA A 86 6.85 11.01 10.45
N LEU A 87 6.15 10.56 9.41
CA LEU A 87 6.45 10.92 8.03
C LEU A 87 6.27 12.42 7.83
N LYS A 88 7.30 13.05 7.27
CA LYS A 88 7.25 14.47 6.90
C LYS A 88 6.72 14.64 5.48
N ASN A 89 6.08 15.77 5.22
CA ASN A 89 5.63 16.15 3.87
C ASN A 89 4.72 15.09 3.23
N VAL A 90 3.72 14.63 3.97
CA VAL A 90 2.70 13.71 3.46
C VAL A 90 1.30 14.27 3.68
N THR A 91 0.42 14.00 2.74
CA THR A 91 -1.04 14.11 2.87
C THR A 91 -1.58 12.69 2.92
N ASN A 92 -2.32 12.35 3.97
CA ASN A 92 -2.92 11.02 4.10
C ASN A 92 -4.42 11.08 3.89
N ILE A 93 -4.95 10.18 3.06
CA ILE A 93 -6.38 10.05 2.78
C ILE A 93 -6.81 8.58 2.79
N TYR A 94 -8.10 8.38 2.99
CA TYR A 94 -8.75 7.08 2.91
C TYR A 94 -9.75 7.07 1.77
N ILE A 95 -9.70 6.04 0.93
CA ILE A 95 -10.67 5.82 -0.15
C ILE A 95 -11.46 4.56 0.16
N SER A 96 -12.78 4.68 0.15
CA SER A 96 -13.66 3.52 0.11
C SER A 96 -14.07 3.24 -1.34
N LEU A 97 -14.00 1.97 -1.70
CA LEU A 97 -14.48 1.50 -3.00
C LEU A 97 -15.96 1.09 -2.98
N GLU A 98 -16.68 1.41 -1.89
CA GLU A 98 -18.10 1.03 -1.69
C GLU A 98 -18.95 2.25 -1.29
N ASP A 99 -19.94 2.59 -2.11
CA ASP A 99 -20.76 3.81 -1.99
C ASP A 99 -21.61 3.92 -0.71
N ASN A 100 -22.11 2.81 -0.20
CA ASN A 100 -23.17 2.83 0.82
C ASN A 100 -22.69 3.07 2.26
N LEU A 101 -21.46 2.73 2.57
CA LEU A 101 -20.91 2.87 3.92
C LEU A 101 -20.27 4.24 4.15
N LEU A 102 -19.74 4.81 3.11
CA LEU A 102 -19.04 6.09 3.15
C LEU A 102 -19.91 7.22 3.66
N ARG A 103 -21.16 7.27 3.26
CA ARG A 103 -22.10 8.33 3.69
C ARG A 103 -22.27 8.41 5.21
N LYS A 104 -22.03 7.31 5.92
CA LYS A 104 -22.05 7.30 7.40
C LYS A 104 -20.71 7.70 7.98
N LEU A 105 -19.60 7.36 7.32
CA LEU A 105 -18.23 7.56 7.81
C LEU A 105 -17.70 8.96 7.50
N THR A 106 -18.00 9.49 6.32
CA THR A 106 -17.58 10.85 5.91
C THR A 106 -18.23 11.95 6.75
N LYS A 107 -19.31 11.66 7.48
CA LYS A 107 -19.89 12.64 8.41
C LYS A 107 -19.00 12.96 9.60
N SER A 108 -18.11 12.04 9.98
CA SER A 108 -17.25 12.18 11.16
C SER A 108 -15.78 12.49 10.83
N ARG A 109 -15.32 12.23 9.60
CA ARG A 109 -13.91 12.36 9.22
C ARG A 109 -13.73 13.10 7.89
N LYS A 110 -12.83 14.09 7.87
CA LYS A 110 -12.55 14.92 6.69
C LYS A 110 -11.55 14.32 5.70
N ASP A 111 -10.92 13.23 6.06
CA ASP A 111 -9.88 12.53 5.30
C ASP A 111 -10.39 11.28 4.57
N PHE A 112 -11.70 10.99 4.67
CA PHE A 112 -12.38 9.92 3.94
C PHE A 112 -13.04 10.44 2.68
N TYR A 113 -12.80 9.75 1.56
CA TYR A 113 -13.33 10.13 0.25
C TYR A 113 -13.92 8.93 -0.47
N GLU A 114 -14.81 9.21 -1.40
CA GLU A 114 -15.29 8.26 -2.40
C GLU A 114 -14.29 8.15 -3.54
N ASP A 115 -14.28 7.01 -4.25
CA ASP A 115 -13.52 6.86 -5.50
C ASP A 115 -14.24 7.66 -6.62
N LYS A 116 -13.95 8.96 -6.65
CA LYS A 116 -14.61 9.88 -7.56
C LYS A 116 -14.38 9.48 -9.01
N ASP A 117 -15.47 9.38 -9.79
CA ASP A 117 -15.49 8.99 -11.20
C ASP A 117 -14.86 7.60 -11.45
N ASP A 118 -14.82 6.75 -10.42
CA ASP A 118 -14.13 5.45 -10.41
C ASP A 118 -12.63 5.59 -10.78
N PHE A 119 -12.01 6.68 -10.40
CA PHE A 119 -10.65 7.01 -10.81
C PHE A 119 -9.65 5.90 -10.45
N PHE A 120 -9.64 5.47 -9.20
CA PHE A 120 -8.71 4.43 -8.75
C PHE A 120 -9.10 3.06 -9.29
N THR A 121 -10.39 2.76 -9.31
CA THR A 121 -10.92 1.51 -9.88
C THR A 121 -10.53 1.36 -11.35
N LYS A 122 -10.69 2.40 -12.16
CA LYS A 122 -10.39 2.37 -13.60
C LYS A 122 -8.89 2.47 -13.90
N THR A 123 -8.16 3.31 -13.15
CA THR A 123 -6.74 3.55 -13.43
C THR A 123 -5.85 2.41 -12.94
N PHE A 124 -6.16 1.83 -11.77
CA PHE A 124 -5.32 0.85 -11.09
C PHE A 124 -5.96 -0.53 -10.96
N ASN A 125 -7.14 -0.73 -11.56
CA ASN A 125 -7.92 -1.97 -11.48
C ASN A 125 -8.21 -2.43 -10.03
N LEU A 126 -8.37 -1.47 -9.12
CA LEU A 126 -8.71 -1.70 -7.73
C LEU A 126 -10.21 -1.95 -7.63
N LYS A 127 -10.63 -3.21 -7.69
CA LYS A 127 -12.05 -3.58 -7.62
C LYS A 127 -12.45 -3.92 -6.20
N SER A 128 -13.58 -3.33 -5.78
CA SER A 128 -14.32 -3.82 -4.63
C SER A 128 -14.54 -5.35 -4.73
N GLY A 129 -14.31 -6.05 -3.64
CA GLY A 129 -14.55 -7.49 -3.59
C GLY A 129 -13.35 -8.39 -3.88
N ARG A 130 -12.25 -7.88 -4.42
CA ARG A 130 -11.04 -8.68 -4.62
C ARG A 130 -10.03 -8.56 -3.49
N HIS A 131 -9.89 -7.36 -2.94
CA HIS A 131 -8.87 -7.07 -1.94
C HIS A 131 -9.49 -6.26 -0.81
N CYS A 132 -9.18 -6.63 0.42
CA CYS A 132 -9.70 -5.94 1.60
C CYS A 132 -9.00 -4.61 1.85
N TYR A 133 -7.74 -4.52 1.45
CA TYR A 133 -6.86 -3.37 1.66
C TYR A 133 -5.98 -3.14 0.43
N ALA A 134 -5.58 -1.90 0.24
CA ALA A 134 -4.44 -1.53 -0.57
C ALA A 134 -3.84 -0.23 -0.02
N LEU A 135 -2.56 -0.04 -0.28
CA LEU A 135 -1.79 1.15 0.04
C LEU A 135 -1.20 1.71 -1.24
N MET A 136 -1.41 2.99 -1.50
CA MET A 136 -0.70 3.71 -2.56
C MET A 136 0.03 4.90 -1.97
N MET A 137 1.23 5.17 -2.48
CA MET A 137 1.93 6.41 -2.27
C MET A 137 2.28 7.01 -3.62
N ILE A 138 2.04 8.31 -3.80
CA ILE A 138 2.29 9.01 -5.06
C ILE A 138 2.95 10.36 -4.78
N ASN A 139 3.93 10.75 -5.58
CA ASN A 139 4.57 12.06 -5.54
C ASN A 139 3.95 13.03 -6.56
N GLU A 140 4.28 14.31 -6.46
CA GLU A 140 3.74 15.36 -7.33
C GLU A 140 4.16 15.24 -8.82
N LYS A 141 5.19 14.44 -9.11
CA LYS A 141 5.60 14.12 -10.49
C LYS A 141 4.75 13.01 -11.10
N GLY A 142 3.85 12.40 -10.31
CA GLY A 142 2.99 11.31 -10.72
C GLY A 142 3.60 9.91 -10.56
N SER A 143 4.83 9.79 -10.08
CA SER A 143 5.41 8.48 -9.76
C SER A 143 4.71 7.88 -8.56
N PHE A 144 4.36 6.60 -8.63
CA PHE A 144 3.63 5.92 -7.57
C PHE A 144 4.19 4.54 -7.24
N MET A 145 3.94 4.15 -5.99
CA MET A 145 4.06 2.78 -5.49
C MET A 145 2.68 2.34 -5.02
N LEU A 146 2.25 1.14 -5.40
CA LEU A 146 0.96 0.55 -5.01
C LEU A 146 1.19 -0.86 -4.48
N ARG A 147 0.75 -1.12 -3.26
CA ARG A 147 0.64 -2.48 -2.70
C ARG A 147 -0.82 -2.86 -2.59
N VAL A 148 -1.16 -4.02 -3.14
CA VAL A 148 -2.51 -4.59 -3.04
C VAL A 148 -2.50 -5.70 -1.99
N GLY A 149 -3.39 -5.65 -1.02
CA GLY A 149 -3.47 -6.55 0.13
C GLY A 149 -2.98 -5.91 1.43
N GLU A 150 -2.58 -6.74 2.39
CA GLU A 150 -2.04 -6.27 3.66
C GLU A 150 -0.69 -5.57 3.49
N TYR A 151 -0.47 -4.52 4.26
CA TYR A 151 0.76 -3.74 4.26
C TYR A 151 1.23 -3.47 5.69
N THR A 152 2.51 -3.13 5.81
CA THR A 152 3.21 -2.88 7.07
C THR A 152 3.81 -1.47 7.10
N GLU A 153 4.33 -1.07 8.25
CA GLU A 153 5.11 0.16 8.39
C GLU A 153 6.31 0.19 7.44
N ALA A 154 6.99 -0.96 7.27
CA ALA A 154 8.12 -1.07 6.37
C ALA A 154 7.75 -0.72 4.93
N ASP A 155 6.59 -1.18 4.45
CA ASP A 155 6.13 -0.87 3.09
C ASP A 155 5.99 0.65 2.87
N ILE A 156 5.50 1.37 3.87
CA ILE A 156 5.33 2.83 3.79
C ILE A 156 6.68 3.54 3.74
N PHE A 157 7.64 3.12 4.57
CA PHE A 157 8.99 3.68 4.55
C PHE A 157 9.71 3.41 3.24
N ASP A 158 9.63 2.18 2.74
CA ASP A 158 10.26 1.78 1.48
C ASP A 158 9.67 2.58 0.30
N PHE A 159 8.34 2.73 0.24
CA PHE A 159 7.68 3.54 -0.76
C PHE A 159 8.12 5.01 -0.70
N SER A 160 8.25 5.55 0.52
CA SER A 160 8.70 6.93 0.70
C SER A 160 10.10 7.15 0.15
N LYS A 161 11.05 6.25 0.44
CA LYS A 161 12.44 6.32 -0.03
C LYS A 161 12.53 6.17 -1.56
N ILE A 162 11.85 5.16 -2.11
CA ILE A 162 11.83 4.93 -3.56
C ILE A 162 11.32 6.17 -4.30
N LEU A 163 10.26 6.79 -3.81
CA LEU A 163 9.68 8.00 -4.44
C LEU A 163 10.53 9.25 -4.24
N GLU A 164 11.48 9.25 -3.32
CA GLU A 164 12.52 10.27 -3.14
C GLU A 164 13.75 10.02 -4.02
N GLY A 165 13.84 8.86 -4.67
CA GLY A 165 14.98 8.45 -5.48
C GLY A 165 16.10 7.80 -4.66
N GLU A 166 15.83 7.42 -3.42
CA GLU A 166 16.74 6.66 -2.60
C GLU A 166 16.57 5.16 -2.89
N GLN A 167 17.66 4.42 -2.95
CA GLN A 167 17.57 2.96 -3.00
C GLN A 167 17.14 2.44 -1.63
N PRO A 168 16.22 1.45 -1.57
CA PRO A 168 15.76 0.84 -0.33
C PRO A 168 16.87 0.06 0.39
#